data_8c7523035426264669749f5140834260
#
_entry.id   8c7523035426264669749f5140834260
#
_cell.length_a   1.000
_cell.length_b   1.000
_cell.length_c   1.000
_cell.angle_alpha   90.00
_cell.angle_beta   90.00
_cell.angle_gamma   90.00
#
_symmetry.space_group_name_H-M   'P 1'
#
loop_
_entity.id
_entity.type
_entity.pdbx_description
1 polymer ?
#
loop_
_entity_poly.entity_id
_entity_poly.type
_entity_poly.pdbx_seq_one_letter_code
_entity_poly.pdbx_strand_id
1 'polypeptide(L)'
;MLREAQIAFTSTTIIRNERFNIEIAFTGGKMKRTKIVCTVGPGTDKFGILEDMMRAGMNVARFNFSHGSHEEQAERMQMVRDAAMIVNKPIALLLDTKGPEVRLGLFKEGKVFLEEGQKFTLTTDDVEGTKELSSVNHKGLVGDVSVGDKILLADGLVTLNIDAIEGNNIITTVQNSGEIGNRKRVAVPGVALSLPPVSEQD
;
A
#
# COMPACT_ATOMS: atom_id res chain seq x y z
N MET A 1 -32.70 -30.69 49.89
CA MET A 1 -31.49 -30.96 49.08
C MET A 1 -31.39 -29.87 47.99
N LEU A 2 -30.78 -28.75 48.34
CA LEU A 2 -30.55 -27.64 47.42
C LEU A 2 -29.21 -27.90 46.69
N ARG A 3 -29.25 -28.03 45.36
CA ARG A 3 -28.05 -28.14 44.53
C ARG A 3 -27.44 -26.73 44.39
N GLU A 4 -26.24 -26.57 44.91
CA GLU A 4 -25.43 -25.39 44.66
C GLU A 4 -25.12 -25.27 43.14
N ALA A 5 -25.60 -24.20 42.53
CA ALA A 5 -25.14 -23.82 41.23
C ALA A 5 -23.78 -23.14 41.35
N GLN A 6 -22.72 -23.82 40.93
CA GLN A 6 -21.39 -23.21 40.76
C GLN A 6 -21.46 -22.18 39.64
N ILE A 7 -21.49 -20.91 40.00
CA ILE A 7 -21.30 -19.81 39.07
C ILE A 7 -19.80 -19.70 38.81
N ALA A 8 -19.37 -20.16 37.63
CA ALA A 8 -18.00 -19.91 37.18
C ALA A 8 -17.88 -18.42 36.86
N PHE A 9 -17.20 -17.68 37.68
CA PHE A 9 -16.79 -16.30 37.37
C PHE A 9 -15.76 -16.33 36.23
N THR A 10 -16.20 -16.07 35.01
CA THR A 10 -15.32 -15.69 33.94
C THR A 10 -14.89 -14.23 34.19
N SER A 11 -13.59 -14.02 34.40
CA SER A 11 -13.05 -12.70 34.62
C SER A 11 -13.31 -11.81 33.37
N THR A 12 -14.23 -10.88 33.51
CA THR A 12 -14.49 -9.85 32.50
C THR A 12 -13.59 -8.67 32.81
N THR A 13 -12.64 -8.35 31.93
CA THR A 13 -11.86 -7.12 32.03
C THR A 13 -12.61 -6.04 31.27
N ILE A 14 -13.03 -5.00 31.96
CA ILE A 14 -13.68 -3.82 31.37
C ILE A 14 -12.63 -2.73 31.23
N ILE A 15 -12.37 -2.30 29.99
CA ILE A 15 -11.56 -1.11 29.73
C ILE A 15 -12.52 0.02 29.38
N ARG A 16 -12.58 1.04 30.23
CA ARG A 16 -13.39 2.24 30.04
C ARG A 16 -12.52 3.36 29.52
N ASN A 17 -12.86 3.93 28.38
CA ASN A 17 -12.25 5.15 27.88
C ASN A 17 -13.25 6.30 28.03
N GLU A 18 -13.09 7.11 29.07
CA GLU A 18 -14.01 8.21 29.39
C GLU A 18 -14.05 9.32 28.32
N ARG A 19 -12.98 9.43 27.52
CA ARG A 19 -12.88 10.45 26.48
C ARG A 19 -13.77 10.19 25.26
N PHE A 20 -14.14 8.92 25.02
CA PHE A 20 -14.96 8.49 23.88
C PHE A 20 -16.25 7.76 24.26
N ASN A 21 -16.55 7.68 25.55
CA ASN A 21 -17.69 6.94 26.10
C ASN A 21 -17.81 5.49 25.56
N ILE A 22 -16.64 4.84 25.37
CA ILE A 22 -16.54 3.45 24.86
C ILE A 22 -16.26 2.54 26.05
N GLU A 23 -17.13 1.57 26.25
CA GLU A 23 -16.95 0.48 27.21
C GLU A 23 -16.69 -0.83 26.45
N ILE A 24 -15.50 -1.39 26.58
CA ILE A 24 -15.14 -2.67 25.95
C ILE A 24 -15.09 -3.75 27.03
N ALA A 25 -16.06 -4.64 27.03
CA ALA A 25 -16.11 -5.80 27.91
C ALA A 25 -15.43 -7.00 27.22
N PHE A 26 -14.33 -7.47 27.79
CA PHE A 26 -13.69 -8.72 27.35
C PHE A 26 -14.23 -9.89 28.20
N THR A 27 -15.09 -10.73 27.62
CA THR A 27 -15.41 -12.02 28.20
C THR A 27 -14.25 -12.98 27.94
N GLY A 28 -13.72 -13.64 29.00
CA GLY A 28 -12.49 -14.43 29.00
C GLY A 28 -12.50 -15.66 28.10
N GLY A 29 -12.59 -15.47 26.79
CA GLY A 29 -12.24 -16.48 25.80
C GLY A 29 -10.72 -16.47 25.57
N LYS A 30 -10.11 -17.65 25.42
CA LYS A 30 -8.68 -17.80 25.12
C LYS A 30 -8.35 -17.02 23.82
N MET A 31 -7.78 -15.81 23.96
CA MET A 31 -7.43 -14.99 22.80
C MET A 31 -6.39 -15.71 21.93
N LYS A 32 -6.71 -15.96 20.68
CA LYS A 32 -5.73 -16.49 19.72
C LYS A 32 -4.57 -15.49 19.59
N ARG A 33 -3.33 -15.97 19.73
CA ARG A 33 -2.13 -15.15 19.57
C ARG A 33 -1.96 -14.69 18.11
N THR A 34 -2.26 -15.58 17.16
CA THR A 34 -2.22 -15.27 15.73
C THR A 34 -3.49 -14.55 15.31
N LYS A 35 -3.34 -13.41 14.62
CA LYS A 35 -4.43 -12.65 14.01
C LYS A 35 -4.51 -12.98 12.53
N ILE A 36 -5.72 -13.19 12.04
CA ILE A 36 -5.98 -13.46 10.62
C ILE A 36 -6.37 -12.16 9.95
N VAL A 37 -5.55 -11.73 8.98
CA VAL A 37 -5.78 -10.55 8.15
C VAL A 37 -6.31 -11.03 6.81
N CYS A 38 -7.49 -10.54 6.40
CA CYS A 38 -8.10 -10.89 5.11
C CYS A 38 -8.29 -9.63 4.28
N THR A 39 -7.92 -9.68 3.01
CA THR A 39 -8.19 -8.58 2.07
C THR A 39 -9.66 -8.63 1.65
N VAL A 40 -10.31 -7.49 1.79
CA VAL A 40 -11.69 -7.25 1.33
C VAL A 40 -11.65 -6.68 -0.09
N GLY A 41 -12.52 -7.17 -0.96
CA GLY A 41 -12.61 -6.74 -2.35
C GLY A 41 -13.79 -7.41 -3.06
N PRO A 42 -13.92 -7.31 -4.38
CA PRO A 42 -15.10 -7.78 -5.13
C PRO A 42 -15.52 -9.24 -4.84
N GLY A 43 -14.56 -10.11 -4.49
CA GLY A 43 -14.84 -11.50 -4.12
C GLY A 43 -15.57 -11.64 -2.79
N THR A 44 -15.50 -10.66 -1.91
CA THR A 44 -16.13 -10.65 -0.58
C THR A 44 -17.41 -9.81 -0.51
N ASP A 45 -17.78 -9.13 -1.61
CA ASP A 45 -18.97 -8.25 -1.65
C ASP A 45 -20.28 -9.02 -1.68
N LYS A 46 -20.24 -10.36 -1.82
CA LYS A 46 -21.41 -11.21 -1.80
C LYS A 46 -22.01 -11.33 -0.40
N PHE A 47 -23.33 -11.35 -0.33
CA PHE A 47 -24.07 -11.46 0.92
C PHE A 47 -23.61 -12.66 1.78
N GLY A 48 -23.38 -12.41 3.06
CA GLY A 48 -23.00 -13.44 4.06
C GLY A 48 -21.53 -13.83 4.09
N ILE A 49 -20.72 -13.49 3.07
CA ILE A 49 -19.31 -13.89 3.01
C ILE A 49 -18.49 -13.26 4.14
N LEU A 50 -18.68 -11.97 4.42
CA LEU A 50 -17.95 -11.28 5.48
C LEU A 50 -18.25 -11.87 6.85
N GLU A 51 -19.52 -12.15 7.14
CA GLU A 51 -19.96 -12.80 8.38
C GLU A 51 -19.34 -14.19 8.53
N ASP A 52 -19.28 -14.98 7.46
CA ASP A 52 -18.69 -16.32 7.48
C ASP A 52 -17.17 -16.25 7.68
N MET A 53 -16.48 -15.32 7.04
CA MET A 53 -15.06 -15.07 7.27
C MET A 53 -14.78 -14.68 8.73
N MET A 54 -15.63 -13.84 9.33
CA MET A 54 -15.53 -13.45 10.73
C MET A 54 -15.78 -14.62 11.67
N ARG A 55 -16.78 -15.46 11.39
CA ARG A 55 -17.07 -16.69 12.16
C ARG A 55 -15.92 -17.69 12.04
N ALA A 56 -15.30 -17.81 10.84
CA ALA A 56 -14.14 -18.65 10.59
C ALA A 56 -12.87 -18.16 11.29
N GLY A 57 -12.83 -16.90 11.75
CA GLY A 57 -11.73 -16.41 12.58
C GLY A 57 -11.01 -15.17 12.07
N MET A 58 -11.52 -14.47 11.06
CA MET A 58 -10.98 -13.17 10.63
C MET A 58 -10.95 -12.20 11.81
N ASN A 59 -9.85 -11.46 11.92
CA ASN A 59 -9.62 -10.46 12.96
C ASN A 59 -9.43 -9.05 12.38
N VAL A 60 -8.91 -8.97 11.14
CA VAL A 60 -8.57 -7.72 10.48
C VAL A 60 -9.07 -7.77 9.04
N ALA A 61 -9.82 -6.78 8.64
CA ALA A 61 -10.21 -6.53 7.25
C ALA A 61 -9.21 -5.54 6.64
N ARG A 62 -8.43 -5.98 5.64
CA ARG A 62 -7.48 -5.14 4.91
C ARG A 62 -8.12 -4.62 3.63
N PHE A 63 -8.01 -3.31 3.43
CA PHE A 63 -8.47 -2.59 2.24
C PHE A 63 -7.25 -2.11 1.45
N ASN A 64 -7.11 -2.58 0.22
CA ASN A 64 -6.02 -2.18 -0.67
C ASN A 64 -6.42 -0.91 -1.44
N PHE A 65 -5.90 0.24 -1.01
CA PHE A 65 -6.17 1.55 -1.62
C PHE A 65 -5.42 1.79 -2.94
N SER A 66 -4.63 0.82 -3.40
CA SER A 66 -4.06 0.87 -4.76
C SER A 66 -5.13 0.61 -5.84
N HIS A 67 -6.33 0.17 -5.47
CA HIS A 67 -7.41 -0.21 -6.37
C HIS A 67 -8.76 0.31 -5.88
N GLY A 68 -9.64 0.61 -6.83
CA GLY A 68 -10.98 1.12 -6.55
C GLY A 68 -11.00 2.62 -6.25
N SER A 69 -12.20 3.16 -6.11
CA SER A 69 -12.43 4.55 -5.69
C SER A 69 -12.60 4.66 -4.17
N HIS A 70 -12.54 5.89 -3.64
CA HIS A 70 -12.80 6.15 -2.22
C HIS A 70 -14.22 5.73 -1.82
N GLU A 71 -15.20 5.94 -2.70
CA GLU A 71 -16.60 5.55 -2.49
C GLU A 71 -16.73 4.03 -2.36
N GLU A 72 -16.14 3.27 -3.29
CA GLU A 72 -16.13 1.79 -3.22
C GLU A 72 -15.48 1.27 -1.94
N GLN A 73 -14.37 1.88 -1.51
CA GLN A 73 -13.71 1.50 -0.28
C GLN A 73 -14.56 1.85 0.95
N ALA A 74 -15.23 3.01 0.96
CA ALA A 74 -16.12 3.43 2.02
C ALA A 74 -17.31 2.48 2.17
N GLU A 75 -17.94 2.08 1.05
CA GLU A 75 -19.02 1.09 1.04
C GLU A 75 -18.58 -0.25 1.63
N ARG A 76 -17.44 -0.78 1.19
CA ARG A 76 -16.87 -2.03 1.75
C ARG A 76 -16.55 -1.94 3.22
N MET A 77 -16.00 -0.80 3.68
CA MET A 77 -15.78 -0.58 5.11
C MET A 77 -17.07 -0.59 5.91
N GLN A 78 -18.14 -0.02 5.35
CA GLN A 78 -19.46 -0.06 6.01
C GLN A 78 -20.01 -1.49 6.06
N MET A 79 -19.91 -2.26 4.96
CA MET A 79 -20.30 -3.67 4.94
C MET A 79 -19.56 -4.49 6.02
N VAL A 80 -18.25 -4.25 6.21
CA VAL A 80 -17.47 -4.93 7.27
C VAL A 80 -17.97 -4.53 8.66
N ARG A 81 -18.30 -3.24 8.90
CA ARG A 81 -18.86 -2.79 10.18
C ARG A 81 -20.22 -3.45 10.48
N ASP A 82 -21.09 -3.50 9.48
CA ASP A 82 -22.43 -4.11 9.61
C ASP A 82 -22.32 -5.61 9.89
N ALA A 83 -21.47 -6.33 9.14
CA ALA A 83 -21.19 -7.74 9.38
C ALA A 83 -20.61 -7.99 10.78
N ALA A 84 -19.69 -7.13 11.26
CA ALA A 84 -19.12 -7.23 12.59
C ALA A 84 -20.17 -7.07 13.70
N MET A 85 -21.15 -6.17 13.51
CA MET A 85 -22.30 -6.03 14.41
C MET A 85 -23.17 -7.29 14.41
N ILE A 86 -23.49 -7.85 13.23
CA ILE A 86 -24.30 -9.08 13.10
C ILE A 86 -23.63 -10.26 13.81
N VAL A 87 -22.31 -10.40 13.64
CA VAL A 87 -21.54 -11.51 14.24
C VAL A 87 -21.16 -11.24 15.70
N ASN A 88 -21.35 -10.01 16.17
CA ASN A 88 -20.95 -9.55 17.51
C ASN A 88 -19.46 -9.80 17.80
N LYS A 89 -18.60 -9.45 16.85
CA LYS A 89 -17.14 -9.57 16.98
C LYS A 89 -16.45 -8.24 16.61
N PRO A 90 -15.45 -7.80 17.40
CA PRO A 90 -14.62 -6.68 17.03
C PRO A 90 -13.72 -7.07 15.86
N ILE A 91 -13.77 -6.32 14.76
CA ILE A 91 -12.93 -6.47 13.58
C ILE A 91 -12.17 -5.17 13.37
N ALA A 92 -10.84 -5.24 13.26
CA ALA A 92 -10.03 -4.09 12.93
C ALA A 92 -10.10 -3.81 11.40
N LEU A 93 -10.13 -2.53 11.03
CA LEU A 93 -10.00 -2.10 9.65
C LEU A 93 -8.54 -1.67 9.44
N LEU A 94 -7.89 -2.21 8.40
CA LEU A 94 -6.52 -1.89 8.02
C LEU A 94 -6.53 -1.27 6.62
N LEU A 95 -6.12 -0.01 6.54
CA LEU A 95 -5.86 0.65 5.28
C LEU A 95 -4.44 0.29 4.83
N ASP A 96 -4.35 -0.34 3.66
CA ASP A 96 -3.10 -0.53 2.96
C ASP A 96 -3.01 0.53 1.86
N THR A 97 -2.39 1.65 2.23
CA THR A 97 -2.26 2.81 1.36
C THR A 97 -1.32 2.50 0.21
N LYS A 98 -1.56 3.10 -0.94
CA LYS A 98 -0.65 2.99 -2.08
C LYS A 98 0.69 3.64 -1.76
N GLY A 99 0.64 4.70 -0.98
CA GLY A 99 1.78 5.56 -0.72
C GLY A 99 2.26 6.31 -1.97
N PRO A 100 3.14 7.27 -1.79
CA PRO A 100 3.75 7.98 -2.89
C PRO A 100 4.73 7.07 -3.64
N GLU A 101 4.53 6.92 -4.94
CA GLU A 101 5.42 6.16 -5.82
C GLU A 101 6.02 7.07 -6.88
N VAL A 102 7.32 6.94 -7.09
CA VAL A 102 7.95 7.55 -8.26
C VAL A 102 7.68 6.68 -9.48
N ARG A 103 7.15 7.30 -10.53
CA ARG A 103 6.79 6.62 -11.79
C ARG A 103 7.33 7.38 -12.98
N LEU A 104 7.67 6.65 -14.04
CA LEU A 104 7.97 7.21 -15.35
C LEU A 104 6.72 7.86 -15.94
N GLY A 105 6.93 8.83 -16.81
CA GLY A 105 5.89 9.44 -17.63
C GLY A 105 5.34 8.51 -18.72
N LEU A 106 4.72 9.14 -19.72
CA LEU A 106 4.22 8.44 -20.89
C LEU A 106 5.29 8.44 -21.99
N PHE A 107 5.44 7.32 -22.68
CA PHE A 107 6.31 7.19 -23.83
C PHE A 107 5.49 7.35 -25.11
N LYS A 108 6.07 7.99 -26.11
CA LYS A 108 5.45 8.22 -27.43
C LYS A 108 4.95 6.91 -28.07
N GLU A 109 5.74 5.85 -27.95
CA GLU A 109 5.42 4.53 -28.50
C GLU A 109 4.81 3.57 -27.45
N GLY A 110 4.43 4.09 -26.26
CA GLY A 110 3.91 3.30 -25.16
C GLY A 110 4.97 2.51 -24.38
N LYS A 111 6.02 2.05 -25.06
CA LYS A 111 7.15 1.30 -24.51
C LYS A 111 8.41 1.52 -25.34
N VAL A 112 9.56 1.31 -24.71
CA VAL A 112 10.88 1.39 -25.36
C VAL A 112 11.78 0.27 -24.80
N PHE A 113 12.72 -0.19 -25.63
CA PHE A 113 13.76 -1.11 -25.21
C PHE A 113 15.05 -0.32 -24.96
N LEU A 114 15.62 -0.45 -23.78
CA LEU A 114 16.90 0.13 -23.39
C LEU A 114 18.00 -0.91 -23.52
N GLU A 115 19.14 -0.51 -24.09
CA GLU A 115 20.31 -1.36 -24.27
C GLU A 115 21.34 -1.09 -23.17
N GLU A 116 22.02 -2.14 -22.73
CA GLU A 116 23.13 -1.99 -21.78
C GLU A 116 24.20 -1.05 -22.33
N GLY A 117 24.70 -0.16 -21.49
CA GLY A 117 25.72 0.84 -21.84
C GLY A 117 25.18 2.13 -22.48
N GLN A 118 23.90 2.16 -22.93
CA GLN A 118 23.35 3.40 -23.48
C GLN A 118 23.16 4.46 -22.40
N LYS A 119 23.18 5.74 -22.80
CA LYS A 119 22.75 6.84 -21.94
C LYS A 119 21.22 6.94 -21.94
N PHE A 120 20.67 7.19 -20.75
CA PHE A 120 19.25 7.43 -20.57
C PHE A 120 19.07 8.54 -19.54
N THR A 121 18.24 9.53 -19.85
CA THR A 121 18.02 10.68 -18.96
C THR A 121 16.65 10.57 -18.31
N LEU A 122 16.61 10.69 -16.98
CA LEU A 122 15.37 10.96 -16.26
C LEU A 122 15.25 12.46 -16.01
N THR A 123 14.11 13.04 -16.31
CA THR A 123 13.87 14.48 -16.11
C THR A 123 12.66 14.74 -15.25
N THR A 124 12.71 15.79 -14.45
CA THR A 124 11.56 16.27 -13.70
C THR A 124 10.66 17.22 -14.50
N ASP A 125 11.05 17.56 -15.74
CA ASP A 125 10.21 18.29 -16.67
C ASP A 125 9.11 17.39 -17.27
N ASP A 126 7.97 17.98 -17.63
CA ASP A 126 6.87 17.25 -18.23
C ASP A 126 7.12 17.08 -19.74
N VAL A 127 7.72 15.95 -20.09
CA VAL A 127 8.06 15.60 -21.49
C VAL A 127 7.56 14.19 -21.82
N GLU A 128 7.27 13.99 -23.10
CA GLU A 128 6.96 12.66 -23.61
C GLU A 128 8.25 11.84 -23.73
N GLY A 129 8.23 10.61 -23.22
CA GLY A 129 9.40 9.73 -23.18
C GLY A 129 9.78 9.17 -24.53
N THR A 130 11.09 8.97 -24.73
CA THR A 130 11.73 8.38 -25.91
C THR A 130 12.73 7.29 -25.48
N LYS A 131 13.56 6.81 -26.40
CA LYS A 131 14.68 5.91 -26.07
C LYS A 131 15.80 6.60 -25.29
N GLU A 132 15.88 7.91 -25.31
CA GLU A 132 16.96 8.69 -24.71
C GLU A 132 16.56 9.32 -23.37
N LEU A 133 15.25 9.58 -23.15
CA LEU A 133 14.79 10.26 -21.94
C LEU A 133 13.36 9.89 -21.55
N SER A 134 13.02 10.06 -20.27
CA SER A 134 11.66 10.00 -19.77
C SER A 134 11.45 10.96 -18.60
N SER A 135 10.25 11.54 -18.52
CA SER A 135 9.85 12.28 -17.32
C SER A 135 9.62 11.36 -16.13
N VAL A 136 9.72 11.93 -14.93
CA VAL A 136 9.29 11.31 -13.66
C VAL A 136 8.29 12.22 -12.96
N ASN A 137 7.33 11.61 -12.23
CA ASN A 137 6.30 12.37 -11.54
C ASN A 137 6.79 13.06 -10.25
N HIS A 138 7.94 12.67 -9.69
CA HIS A 138 8.50 13.27 -8.48
C HIS A 138 9.45 14.40 -8.83
N LYS A 139 9.00 15.64 -8.66
CA LYS A 139 9.77 16.85 -9.01
C LYS A 139 11.01 17.06 -8.11
N GLY A 140 11.01 16.51 -6.89
CA GLY A 140 12.14 16.57 -5.95
C GLY A 140 13.25 15.55 -6.23
N LEU A 141 13.06 14.62 -7.16
CA LEU A 141 13.99 13.49 -7.36
C LEU A 141 15.43 13.93 -7.59
N VAL A 142 15.65 15.01 -8.35
CA VAL A 142 17.01 15.56 -8.62
C VAL A 142 17.73 16.03 -7.35
N GLY A 143 16.98 16.43 -6.31
CA GLY A 143 17.52 16.84 -5.02
C GLY A 143 17.72 15.68 -4.05
N ASP A 144 17.05 14.57 -4.28
CA ASP A 144 17.08 13.41 -3.40
C ASP A 144 18.24 12.44 -3.72
N VAL A 145 18.67 12.39 -4.99
CA VAL A 145 19.67 11.44 -5.48
C VAL A 145 21.06 12.04 -5.63
N SER A 146 22.05 11.19 -5.71
CA SER A 146 23.46 11.56 -5.89
C SER A 146 24.11 10.80 -7.04
N VAL A 147 25.18 11.35 -7.60
CA VAL A 147 26.02 10.65 -8.58
C VAL A 147 26.54 9.35 -7.98
N GLY A 148 26.43 8.26 -8.71
CA GLY A 148 26.78 6.90 -8.27
C GLY A 148 25.62 6.09 -7.68
N ASP A 149 24.49 6.72 -7.36
CA ASP A 149 23.28 6.00 -6.93
C ASP A 149 22.72 5.15 -8.08
N LYS A 150 22.01 4.09 -7.70
CA LYS A 150 21.30 3.21 -8.65
C LYS A 150 19.83 3.52 -8.68
N ILE A 151 19.26 3.56 -9.88
CA ILE A 151 17.84 3.66 -10.10
C ILE A 151 17.34 2.35 -10.71
N LEU A 152 16.28 1.80 -10.14
CA LEU A 152 15.62 0.59 -10.64
C LEU A 152 14.33 1.00 -11.34
N LEU A 153 14.17 0.59 -12.60
CA LEU A 153 12.97 0.78 -13.39
C LEU A 153 12.17 -0.51 -13.51
N ALA A 154 10.83 -0.40 -13.58
CA ALA A 154 9.91 -1.51 -13.80
C ALA A 154 10.18 -2.68 -12.83
N ASP A 155 10.18 -2.38 -11.51
CA ASP A 155 10.40 -3.35 -10.42
C ASP A 155 11.77 -4.05 -10.48
N GLY A 156 12.79 -3.36 -10.99
CA GLY A 156 14.16 -3.85 -11.09
C GLY A 156 14.50 -4.56 -12.40
N LEU A 157 13.60 -4.52 -13.39
CA LEU A 157 13.85 -5.09 -14.71
C LEU A 157 15.01 -4.40 -15.42
N VAL A 158 15.13 -3.07 -15.27
CA VAL A 158 16.24 -2.27 -15.79
C VAL A 158 16.87 -1.50 -14.64
N THR A 159 18.19 -1.55 -14.57
CA THR A 159 19.00 -0.81 -13.61
C THR A 159 19.75 0.32 -14.32
N LEU A 160 19.72 1.50 -13.74
CA LEU A 160 20.48 2.67 -14.19
C LEU A 160 21.51 3.05 -13.13
N ASN A 161 22.67 3.53 -13.56
CA ASN A 161 23.63 4.18 -12.69
C ASN A 161 23.66 5.69 -12.97
N ILE A 162 23.60 6.52 -11.93
CA ILE A 162 23.62 7.98 -12.10
C ILE A 162 25.06 8.44 -12.37
N ASP A 163 25.26 9.10 -13.50
CA ASP A 163 26.55 9.63 -13.92
C ASP A 163 26.70 11.12 -13.62
N ALA A 164 25.61 11.89 -13.79
CA ALA A 164 25.57 13.34 -13.55
C ALA A 164 24.15 13.81 -13.22
N ILE A 165 24.06 14.96 -12.57
CA ILE A 165 22.80 15.67 -12.32
C ILE A 165 22.97 17.09 -12.84
N GLU A 166 22.14 17.49 -13.82
CA GLU A 166 22.21 18.79 -14.50
C GLU A 166 20.83 19.46 -14.54
N GLY A 167 20.63 20.43 -13.67
CA GLY A 167 19.34 21.12 -13.56
C GLY A 167 18.22 20.12 -13.20
N ASN A 168 17.25 19.95 -14.08
CA ASN A 168 16.14 19.03 -13.91
C ASN A 168 16.41 17.60 -14.44
N ASN A 169 17.64 17.33 -14.89
CA ASN A 169 18.02 16.09 -15.55
C ASN A 169 18.94 15.23 -14.70
N ILE A 170 18.63 13.95 -14.63
CA ILE A 170 19.48 12.90 -14.04
C ILE A 170 19.98 12.06 -15.21
N ILE A 171 21.27 12.25 -15.53
CA ILE A 171 21.95 11.56 -16.62
C ILE A 171 22.43 10.22 -16.12
N THR A 172 22.06 9.14 -16.78
CA THR A 172 22.37 7.80 -16.33
C THR A 172 22.94 6.92 -17.43
N THR A 173 23.59 5.84 -17.04
CA THR A 173 24.00 4.74 -17.92
C THR A 173 23.21 3.48 -17.57
N VAL A 174 22.59 2.85 -18.57
CA VAL A 174 21.85 1.59 -18.45
C VAL A 174 22.82 0.46 -18.13
N GLN A 175 22.54 -0.30 -17.05
CA GLN A 175 23.43 -1.37 -16.57
C GLN A 175 23.06 -2.76 -17.11
N ASN A 176 21.82 -2.93 -17.56
CA ASN A 176 21.33 -4.17 -18.19
C ASN A 176 20.18 -3.84 -19.12
N SER A 177 20.14 -4.53 -20.25
CA SER A 177 19.10 -4.34 -21.27
C SER A 177 17.72 -4.77 -20.78
N GLY A 178 16.66 -4.07 -21.22
CA GLY A 178 15.28 -4.44 -20.90
C GLY A 178 14.25 -3.48 -21.48
N GLU A 179 13.00 -3.95 -21.51
CA GLU A 179 11.84 -3.15 -21.96
C GLU A 179 11.22 -2.39 -20.79
N ILE A 180 11.02 -1.08 -20.97
CA ILE A 180 10.28 -0.22 -20.04
C ILE A 180 9.09 0.41 -20.76
N GLY A 181 8.12 0.92 -20.01
CA GLY A 181 6.92 1.51 -20.60
C GLY A 181 6.23 2.53 -19.71
N ASN A 182 5.06 2.95 -20.14
CA ASN A 182 4.25 3.98 -19.50
C ASN A 182 4.05 3.71 -18.00
N ARG A 183 4.26 4.75 -17.20
CA ARG A 183 3.97 4.78 -15.76
C ARG A 183 4.61 3.65 -14.94
N LYS A 184 5.70 3.06 -15.45
CA LYS A 184 6.45 2.04 -14.69
C LYS A 184 7.09 2.65 -13.45
N ARG A 185 7.20 1.85 -12.41
CA ARG A 185 7.77 2.26 -11.12
C ARG A 185 9.24 2.59 -11.28
N VAL A 186 9.66 3.62 -10.54
CA VAL A 186 11.04 4.04 -10.36
C VAL A 186 11.38 3.87 -8.88
N ALA A 187 12.43 3.14 -8.56
CA ALA A 187 12.89 2.98 -7.19
C ALA A 187 14.36 3.36 -7.08
N VAL A 188 14.75 3.98 -5.96
CA VAL A 188 16.13 4.35 -5.67
C VAL A 188 16.53 3.70 -4.33
N PRO A 189 17.09 2.49 -4.37
CA PRO A 189 17.43 1.76 -3.17
C PRO A 189 18.44 2.51 -2.29
N GLY A 190 18.18 2.59 -0.99
CA GLY A 190 19.07 3.22 -0.04
C GLY A 190 18.98 4.75 0.06
N VAL A 191 18.16 5.38 -0.79
CA VAL A 191 17.93 6.84 -0.77
C VAL A 191 16.57 7.14 -0.11
N ALA A 192 16.57 8.07 0.84
CA ALA A 192 15.35 8.61 1.43
C ALA A 192 14.78 9.69 0.50
N LEU A 193 13.67 9.39 -0.17
CA LEU A 193 13.01 10.33 -1.06
C LEU A 193 12.22 11.37 -0.24
N SER A 194 12.21 12.63 -0.71
CA SER A 194 11.46 13.75 -0.13
C SER A 194 9.95 13.68 -0.45
N LEU A 195 9.41 12.46 -0.46
CA LEU A 195 7.99 12.19 -0.63
C LEU A 195 7.29 12.10 0.73
N PRO A 196 6.07 12.63 0.88
CA PRO A 196 5.32 12.46 2.11
C PRO A 196 4.98 10.96 2.29
N PRO A 197 4.96 10.43 3.52
CA PRO A 197 4.66 9.01 3.75
C PRO A 197 3.21 8.62 3.40
N VAL A 198 2.33 9.61 3.33
CA VAL A 198 0.91 9.49 2.97
C VAL A 198 0.60 10.56 1.92
N SER A 199 -0.03 10.17 0.83
CA SER A 199 -0.47 11.11 -0.21
C SER A 199 -1.87 11.65 0.06
N GLU A 200 -2.29 12.71 -0.62
CA GLU A 200 -3.69 13.21 -0.55
C GLU A 200 -4.70 12.17 -1.03
N GLN A 201 -4.26 11.20 -1.81
CA GLN A 201 -5.11 10.11 -2.32
C GLN A 201 -5.29 8.99 -1.29
N ASP A 202 -4.41 8.90 -0.30
CA ASP A 202 -4.47 7.91 0.76
C ASP A 202 -5.38 8.37 1.92
#